data_3f2d880696d07d7badc0de8e85c6ce9d
#
_entry.id   3f2d880696d07d7badc0de8e85c6ce9d
#
_cell.length_a   1.000
_cell.length_b   1.000
_cell.length_c   1.000
_cell.angle_alpha   90.00
_cell.angle_beta   90.00
_cell.angle_gamma   90.00
#
_symmetry.space_group_name_H-M   'P 1'
#
loop_
_entity.id
_entity.type
_entity.pdbx_description
1 polymer ?
#
loop_
_entity_poly.entity_id
_entity_poly.type
_entity_poly.pdbx_seq_one_letter_code
_entity_poly.pdbx_strand_id
1 'polypeptide(L)'
;MKNTLIVNLFAGPGAGKSTGAAYIFAKLKMAGIDCEYVSEYAKDRVWQDDQFPLQHCQLYVIGKQCLKIERLLGKVDVIITDSPIALGSMYTDEQPYKDAALYTAHKYKRTLNIFVRRKKAYNPNGRNQTEAEAIEIDNRIRKMLDDEKFIYVDCDGSQAGYDKIVDLIKMDV
;
A
#
# COMPACT_ATOMS: atom_id res chain seq x y z
N MET A 1 -8.18 -23.37 3.81
CA MET A 1 -8.06 -21.90 3.72
C MET A 1 -7.14 -21.58 2.56
N LYS A 2 -7.45 -20.54 1.76
CA LYS A 2 -6.59 -20.11 0.66
C LYS A 2 -5.26 -19.56 1.21
N ASN A 3 -4.16 -19.75 0.46
CA ASN A 3 -2.88 -19.12 0.77
C ASN A 3 -2.84 -17.74 0.11
N THR A 4 -3.47 -16.74 0.73
CA THR A 4 -3.69 -15.41 0.15
C THR A 4 -2.38 -14.67 -0.08
N LEU A 5 -2.16 -14.18 -1.31
CA LEU A 5 -1.07 -13.25 -1.64
C LEU A 5 -1.48 -11.82 -1.31
N ILE A 6 -0.64 -11.07 -0.58
CA ILE A 6 -0.83 -9.63 -0.35
C ILE A 6 0.10 -8.85 -1.27
N VAL A 7 -0.47 -8.07 -2.18
CA VAL A 7 0.24 -7.17 -3.09
C VAL A 7 0.24 -5.76 -2.49
N ASN A 8 1.39 -5.32 -2.02
CA ASN A 8 1.62 -4.06 -1.35
C ASN A 8 2.23 -3.02 -2.30
N LEU A 9 1.53 -1.90 -2.54
CA LEU A 9 2.02 -0.81 -3.38
C LEU A 9 2.59 0.31 -2.50
N PHE A 10 3.90 0.50 -2.54
CA PHE A 10 4.63 1.53 -1.81
C PHE A 10 4.97 2.70 -2.72
N ALA A 11 4.76 3.89 -2.29
CA ALA A 11 5.28 5.16 -2.80
C ALA A 11 4.72 6.32 -1.97
N GLY A 12 5.28 7.49 -2.11
CA GLY A 12 4.72 8.73 -1.58
C GLY A 12 3.45 9.19 -2.34
N PRO A 13 2.87 10.31 -1.94
CA PRO A 13 1.68 10.87 -2.57
C PRO A 13 1.89 11.13 -4.06
N GLY A 14 0.89 10.85 -4.89
CA GLY A 14 0.89 11.19 -6.31
C GLY A 14 1.68 10.28 -7.26
N ALA A 15 2.35 9.24 -6.77
CA ALA A 15 3.12 8.32 -7.62
C ALA A 15 2.25 7.35 -8.45
N GLY A 16 0.95 7.21 -8.13
CA GLY A 16 0.03 6.35 -8.88
C GLY A 16 -0.42 5.08 -8.15
N LYS A 17 -0.11 4.91 -6.84
CA LYS A 17 -0.50 3.73 -6.05
C LYS A 17 -1.97 3.33 -6.22
N SER A 18 -2.90 4.24 -5.93
CA SER A 18 -4.34 3.94 -5.98
C SER A 18 -4.81 3.63 -7.40
N THR A 19 -4.26 4.33 -8.41
CA THR A 19 -4.54 4.04 -9.82
C THR A 19 -4.03 2.64 -10.19
N GLY A 20 -2.80 2.31 -9.77
CA GLY A 20 -2.20 0.99 -10.00
C GLY A 20 -2.95 -0.13 -9.30
N ALA A 21 -3.33 0.08 -8.02
CA ALA A 21 -4.10 -0.90 -7.27
C ALA A 21 -5.46 -1.20 -7.94
N ALA A 22 -6.20 -0.15 -8.33
CA ALA A 22 -7.47 -0.28 -9.03
C ALA A 22 -7.32 -0.98 -10.40
N TYR A 23 -6.26 -0.63 -11.14
CA TYR A 23 -5.96 -1.26 -12.43
C TYR A 23 -5.65 -2.75 -12.28
N ILE A 24 -4.72 -3.10 -11.38
CA ILE A 24 -4.34 -4.48 -11.09
C ILE A 24 -5.57 -5.28 -10.64
N PHE A 25 -6.36 -4.74 -9.71
CA PHE A 25 -7.61 -5.36 -9.25
C PHE A 25 -8.55 -5.67 -10.41
N ALA A 26 -8.83 -4.68 -11.27
CA ALA A 26 -9.74 -4.87 -12.40
C ALA A 26 -9.24 -5.95 -13.36
N LYS A 27 -7.93 -5.95 -13.67
CA LYS A 27 -7.31 -6.95 -14.57
C LYS A 27 -7.37 -8.37 -14.00
N LEU A 28 -7.14 -8.54 -12.71
CA LEU A 28 -7.22 -9.83 -12.05
C LEU A 28 -8.66 -10.35 -11.99
N LYS A 29 -9.64 -9.47 -11.65
CA LYS A 29 -11.08 -9.84 -11.68
C LYS A 29 -11.53 -10.28 -13.09
N MET A 30 -11.14 -9.53 -14.13
CA MET A 30 -11.45 -9.90 -15.52
C MET A 30 -10.78 -11.22 -15.97
N ALA A 31 -9.66 -11.57 -15.35
CA ALA A 31 -8.99 -12.84 -15.56
C ALA A 31 -9.58 -14.01 -14.74
N GLY A 32 -10.64 -13.77 -13.95
CA GLY A 32 -11.30 -14.79 -13.12
C GLY A 32 -10.59 -15.09 -11.79
N ILE A 33 -9.58 -14.30 -11.41
CA ILE A 33 -8.86 -14.45 -10.14
C ILE A 33 -9.69 -13.85 -9.00
N ASP A 34 -9.87 -14.61 -7.93
CA ASP A 34 -10.58 -14.16 -6.74
C ASP A 34 -9.71 -13.21 -5.93
N CYS A 35 -9.94 -11.91 -6.05
CA CYS A 35 -9.14 -10.88 -5.43
C CYS A 35 -9.97 -9.73 -4.87
N GLU A 36 -9.39 -8.99 -3.90
CA GLU A 36 -10.02 -7.80 -3.32
C GLU A 36 -9.03 -6.62 -3.23
N TYR A 37 -9.55 -5.40 -3.46
CA TYR A 37 -8.80 -4.17 -3.28
C TYR A 37 -9.08 -3.57 -1.91
N VAL A 38 -8.03 -3.42 -1.12
CA VAL A 38 -8.06 -2.79 0.20
C VAL A 38 -7.52 -1.36 0.08
N SER A 39 -8.44 -0.39 0.02
CA SER A 39 -8.12 1.03 -0.03
C SER A 39 -7.59 1.58 1.30
N GLU A 40 -6.89 2.72 1.22
CA GLU A 40 -6.35 3.44 2.35
C GLU A 40 -7.45 3.93 3.31
N TYR A 41 -7.37 3.52 4.59
CA TYR A 41 -8.31 3.96 5.63
C TYR A 41 -8.18 5.46 5.95
N ALA A 42 -6.94 5.98 5.97
CA ALA A 42 -6.70 7.39 6.25
C ALA A 42 -7.42 8.31 5.26
N LYS A 43 -7.48 7.92 3.99
CA LYS A 43 -8.19 8.66 2.95
C LYS A 43 -9.70 8.74 3.20
N ASP A 44 -10.31 7.67 3.74
CA ASP A 44 -11.73 7.67 4.10
C ASP A 44 -12.02 8.72 5.19
N ARG A 45 -11.09 8.91 6.15
CA ARG A 45 -11.21 9.93 7.20
C ARG A 45 -11.11 11.36 6.65
N VAL A 46 -10.20 11.59 5.71
CA VAL A 46 -10.07 12.90 5.05
C VAL A 46 -11.37 13.29 4.34
N TRP A 47 -11.99 12.36 3.61
CA TRP A 47 -13.27 12.62 2.92
C TRP A 47 -14.47 12.79 3.85
N GLN A 48 -14.37 12.34 5.10
CA GLN A 48 -15.40 12.50 6.12
C GLN A 48 -15.16 13.74 7.00
N ASP A 49 -14.16 14.57 6.68
CA ASP A 49 -13.73 15.71 7.49
C ASP A 49 -13.38 15.34 8.94
N ASP A 50 -13.08 14.05 9.18
CA ASP A 50 -12.71 13.50 10.49
C ASP A 50 -11.21 13.19 10.53
N GLN A 51 -10.41 14.24 10.73
CA GLN A 51 -8.96 14.10 10.79
C GLN A 51 -8.43 13.80 12.20
N PHE A 52 -9.27 13.83 13.23
CA PHE A 52 -8.85 13.62 14.61
C PHE A 52 -8.06 12.30 14.80
N PRO A 53 -8.52 11.13 14.29
CA PRO A 53 -7.75 9.90 14.43
C PRO A 53 -6.39 9.95 13.74
N LEU A 54 -6.28 10.66 12.62
CA LEU A 54 -5.03 10.78 11.85
C LEU A 54 -3.98 11.61 12.58
N GLN A 55 -4.43 12.60 13.37
CA GLN A 55 -3.57 13.52 14.11
C GLN A 55 -3.21 12.99 15.51
N HIS A 56 -4.10 12.22 16.14
CA HIS A 56 -3.99 11.89 17.56
C HIS A 56 -4.01 10.41 17.91
N CYS A 57 -4.38 9.53 16.96
CA CYS A 57 -4.58 8.10 17.24
C CYS A 57 -4.00 7.20 16.14
N GLN A 58 -2.72 7.34 15.84
CA GLN A 58 -2.09 6.58 14.75
C GLN A 58 -2.21 5.05 14.92
N LEU A 59 -2.16 4.55 16.15
CA LEU A 59 -2.38 3.12 16.42
C LEU A 59 -3.78 2.66 15.97
N TYR A 60 -4.80 3.49 16.14
CA TYR A 60 -6.15 3.19 15.63
C TYR A 60 -6.18 3.13 14.10
N VAL A 61 -5.50 4.05 13.42
CA VAL A 61 -5.39 4.06 11.95
C VAL A 61 -4.72 2.78 11.44
N ILE A 62 -3.59 2.39 12.04
CA ILE A 62 -2.88 1.14 11.76
C ILE A 62 -3.81 -0.06 11.98
N GLY A 63 -4.51 -0.12 13.11
CA GLY A 63 -5.45 -1.19 13.45
C GLY A 63 -6.61 -1.32 12.46
N LYS A 64 -7.17 -0.19 12.01
CA LYS A 64 -8.25 -0.18 11.01
C LYS A 64 -7.76 -0.66 9.64
N GLN A 65 -6.57 -0.25 9.20
CA GLN A 65 -5.98 -0.75 7.96
C GLN A 65 -5.68 -2.25 8.06
N CYS A 66 -5.12 -2.69 9.19
CA CYS A 66 -4.88 -4.11 9.48
C CYS A 66 -6.19 -4.92 9.39
N LEU A 67 -7.27 -4.48 10.04
CA LEU A 67 -8.56 -5.16 10.00
C LEU A 67 -9.12 -5.30 8.57
N LYS A 68 -8.93 -4.30 7.71
CA LYS A 68 -9.37 -4.35 6.30
C LYS A 68 -8.65 -5.48 5.53
N ILE A 69 -7.41 -5.80 5.88
CA ILE A 69 -6.61 -6.89 5.28
C ILE A 69 -6.95 -8.23 5.93
N GLU A 70 -6.88 -8.33 7.27
CA GLU A 70 -7.07 -9.56 8.04
C GLU A 70 -8.40 -10.25 7.76
N ARG A 71 -9.49 -9.49 7.58
CA ARG A 71 -10.82 -10.05 7.27
C ARG A 71 -10.89 -10.81 5.94
N LEU A 72 -9.90 -10.64 5.04
CA LEU A 72 -9.85 -11.24 3.71
C LEU A 72 -8.85 -12.41 3.63
N LEU A 73 -7.93 -12.52 4.59
CA LEU A 73 -6.93 -13.59 4.62
C LEU A 73 -7.61 -14.96 4.67
N GLY A 74 -7.14 -15.86 3.81
CA GLY A 74 -7.67 -17.22 3.68
C GLY A 74 -9.00 -17.31 2.94
N LYS A 75 -9.58 -16.19 2.48
CA LYS A 75 -10.86 -16.13 1.77
C LYS A 75 -10.69 -15.85 0.28
N VAL A 76 -9.74 -15.00 -0.09
CA VAL A 76 -9.43 -14.65 -1.49
C VAL A 76 -8.03 -15.11 -1.86
N ASP A 77 -7.74 -15.21 -3.16
CA ASP A 77 -6.41 -15.59 -3.64
C ASP A 77 -5.43 -14.43 -3.54
N VAL A 78 -5.91 -13.20 -3.84
CA VAL A 78 -5.08 -11.98 -3.85
C VAL A 78 -5.76 -10.84 -3.12
N ILE A 79 -4.98 -10.14 -2.28
CA ILE A 79 -5.34 -8.83 -1.72
C ILE A 79 -4.41 -7.80 -2.35
N ILE A 80 -4.95 -6.72 -2.93
CA ILE A 80 -4.17 -5.60 -3.44
C ILE A 80 -4.38 -4.41 -2.50
N THR A 81 -3.32 -3.75 -2.04
CA THR A 81 -3.47 -2.55 -1.21
C THR A 81 -2.53 -1.43 -1.65
N ASP A 82 -3.06 -0.20 -1.67
CA ASP A 82 -2.30 1.05 -1.86
C ASP A 82 -1.89 1.71 -0.53
N SER A 83 -2.18 1.03 0.58
CA SER A 83 -1.76 1.44 1.92
C SER A 83 -1.24 0.23 2.70
N PRO A 84 -0.02 -0.25 2.38
CA PRO A 84 0.65 -1.30 3.14
C PRO A 84 0.77 -0.95 4.62
N ILE A 85 0.60 -1.93 5.50
CA ILE A 85 0.64 -1.71 6.97
C ILE A 85 1.97 -1.06 7.41
N ALA A 86 3.09 -1.45 6.79
CA ALA A 86 4.41 -0.89 7.10
C ALA A 86 4.47 0.64 6.93
N LEU A 87 3.67 1.24 6.03
CA LEU A 87 3.60 2.70 5.89
C LEU A 87 3.09 3.39 7.17
N GLY A 88 2.32 2.70 8.00
CA GLY A 88 1.85 3.22 9.28
C GLY A 88 2.99 3.65 10.22
N SER A 89 4.17 3.02 10.11
CA SER A 89 5.35 3.39 10.89
C SER A 89 5.91 4.77 10.56
N MET A 90 5.58 5.31 9.40
CA MET A 90 6.09 6.60 8.91
C MET A 90 5.25 7.81 9.35
N TYR A 91 4.07 7.57 9.93
CA TYR A 91 3.11 8.61 10.32
C TYR A 91 3.01 8.77 11.84
N THR A 92 3.97 8.28 12.60
CA THR A 92 4.07 8.44 14.05
C THR A 92 5.52 8.58 14.49
N ASP A 93 5.74 9.31 15.58
CA ASP A 93 7.05 9.38 16.23
C ASP A 93 7.14 8.38 17.41
N GLU A 94 6.02 7.81 17.83
CA GLU A 94 5.94 6.81 18.90
C GLU A 94 6.54 5.48 18.48
N GLN A 95 7.71 5.11 19.04
CA GLN A 95 8.41 3.89 18.68
C GLN A 95 7.55 2.63 18.84
N PRO A 96 6.75 2.43 19.90
CA PRO A 96 5.87 1.27 20.00
C PRO A 96 4.85 1.13 18.86
N TYR A 97 4.40 2.25 18.27
CA TYR A 97 3.46 2.22 17.16
C TYR A 97 4.16 1.89 15.83
N LYS A 98 5.40 2.39 15.66
CA LYS A 98 6.27 1.97 14.55
C LYS A 98 6.50 0.48 14.59
N ASP A 99 6.93 -0.03 15.75
CA ASP A 99 7.20 -1.45 15.97
C ASP A 99 5.95 -2.32 15.70
N ALA A 100 4.77 -1.88 16.15
CA ALA A 100 3.52 -2.58 15.91
C ALA A 100 3.18 -2.68 14.41
N ALA A 101 3.37 -1.59 13.64
CA ALA A 101 3.13 -1.58 12.19
C ALA A 101 4.11 -2.51 11.46
N LEU A 102 5.40 -2.42 11.78
CA LEU A 102 6.44 -3.22 11.14
C LEU A 102 6.33 -4.70 11.50
N TYR A 103 6.12 -5.02 12.78
CA TYR A 103 5.85 -6.39 13.24
C TYR A 103 4.67 -7.01 12.48
N THR A 104 3.56 -6.27 12.37
CA THR A 104 2.37 -6.75 11.66
C THR A 104 2.65 -6.97 10.17
N ALA A 105 3.41 -6.08 9.53
CA ALA A 105 3.80 -6.24 8.13
C ALA A 105 4.68 -7.47 7.92
N HIS A 106 5.63 -7.74 8.81
CA HIS A 106 6.51 -8.92 8.77
C HIS A 106 5.79 -10.24 9.10
N LYS A 107 4.67 -10.18 9.82
CA LYS A 107 3.83 -11.35 10.10
C LYS A 107 3.24 -11.96 8.82
N TYR A 108 2.99 -11.16 7.80
CA TYR A 108 2.45 -11.63 6.52
C TYR A 108 3.55 -12.32 5.70
N LYS A 109 3.45 -13.64 5.54
CA LYS A 109 4.51 -14.47 4.94
C LYS A 109 4.46 -14.50 3.40
N ARG A 110 3.29 -14.32 2.79
CA ARG A 110 3.12 -14.32 1.35
C ARG A 110 2.78 -12.93 0.85
N THR A 111 3.82 -12.16 0.53
CA THR A 111 3.70 -10.76 0.10
C THR A 111 4.47 -10.50 -1.19
N LEU A 112 3.90 -9.68 -2.06
CA LEU A 112 4.58 -9.05 -3.18
C LEU A 112 4.64 -7.55 -2.92
N ASN A 113 5.81 -7.05 -2.53
CA ASN A 113 6.00 -5.63 -2.27
C ASN A 113 6.50 -4.93 -3.53
N ILE A 114 5.87 -3.83 -3.90
CA ILE A 114 6.12 -3.10 -5.13
C ILE A 114 6.36 -1.64 -4.79
N PHE A 115 7.50 -1.11 -5.18
CA PHE A 115 7.75 0.31 -5.11
C PHE A 115 7.36 0.96 -6.45
N VAL A 116 6.34 1.83 -6.43
CA VAL A 116 5.83 2.51 -7.62
C VAL A 116 6.64 3.79 -7.88
N ARG A 117 7.45 3.77 -8.94
CA ARG A 117 8.24 4.94 -9.38
C ARG A 117 7.35 5.97 -10.07
N ARG A 118 7.52 7.24 -9.71
CA ARG A 118 6.84 8.37 -10.35
C ARG A 118 7.15 8.43 -11.84
N LYS A 119 6.11 8.51 -12.68
CA LYS A 119 6.20 8.72 -14.13
C LYS A 119 5.29 9.84 -14.62
N LYS A 120 4.26 10.18 -13.86
CA LYS A 120 3.32 11.25 -14.18
C LYS A 120 3.79 12.57 -13.58
N ALA A 121 3.50 13.69 -14.25
CA ALA A 121 3.60 15.01 -13.64
C ALA A 121 2.81 15.05 -12.32
N TYR A 122 3.37 15.74 -11.33
CA TYR A 122 2.74 15.87 -10.03
C TYR A 122 1.44 16.68 -10.16
N ASN A 123 0.35 16.14 -9.64
CA ASN A 123 -0.93 16.87 -9.55
C ASN A 123 -1.17 17.26 -8.09
N PRO A 124 -1.21 18.55 -7.74
CA PRO A 124 -1.40 19.02 -6.36
C PRO A 124 -2.85 18.86 -5.86
N ASN A 125 -3.83 18.63 -6.74
CA ASN A 125 -5.24 18.58 -6.36
C ASN A 125 -5.52 17.44 -5.35
N GLY A 126 -6.10 17.81 -4.21
CA GLY A 126 -6.42 16.89 -3.11
C GLY A 126 -5.19 16.40 -2.34
N ARG A 127 -4.09 17.19 -2.32
CA ARG A 127 -2.86 16.89 -1.59
C ARG A 127 -2.36 18.10 -0.84
N ASN A 128 -1.77 17.85 0.32
CA ASN A 128 -1.14 18.89 1.16
C ASN A 128 0.37 19.04 0.88
N GLN A 129 0.98 18.10 0.13
CA GLN A 129 2.41 18.07 -0.15
C GLN A 129 2.73 18.73 -1.49
N THR A 130 3.91 19.31 -1.59
CA THR A 130 4.56 19.70 -2.84
C THR A 130 5.17 18.48 -3.54
N GLU A 131 5.61 18.64 -4.80
CA GLU A 131 6.32 17.58 -5.52
C GLU A 131 7.64 17.20 -4.82
N ALA A 132 8.39 18.19 -4.34
CA ALA A 132 9.66 17.98 -3.62
C ALA A 132 9.45 17.16 -2.34
N GLU A 133 8.44 17.52 -1.53
CA GLU A 133 8.07 16.75 -0.33
C GLU A 133 7.62 15.32 -0.67
N ALA A 134 6.89 15.14 -1.76
CA ALA A 134 6.46 13.83 -2.21
C ALA A 134 7.64 12.94 -2.64
N ILE A 135 8.68 13.50 -3.25
CA ILE A 135 9.93 12.81 -3.59
C ILE A 135 10.70 12.44 -2.31
N GLU A 136 10.76 13.35 -1.34
CA GLU A 136 11.40 13.07 -0.05
C GLU A 136 10.70 11.92 0.70
N ILE A 137 9.38 11.88 0.65
CA ILE A 137 8.61 10.75 1.19
C ILE A 137 8.95 9.45 0.44
N ASP A 138 9.12 9.47 -0.89
CA ASP A 138 9.56 8.29 -1.65
C ASP A 138 10.92 7.76 -1.14
N ASN A 139 11.89 8.67 -0.90
CA ASN A 139 13.22 8.32 -0.39
C ASN A 139 13.14 7.70 1.02
N ARG A 140 12.33 8.29 1.89
CA ARG A 140 12.10 7.77 3.25
C ARG A 140 11.44 6.39 3.23
N ILE A 141 10.50 6.15 2.32
CA ILE A 141 9.85 4.83 2.16
C ILE A 141 10.88 3.80 1.70
N ARG A 142 11.74 4.13 0.71
CA ARG A 142 12.80 3.22 0.28
C ARG A 142 13.74 2.89 1.43
N LYS A 143 14.19 3.92 2.15
CA LYS A 143 15.05 3.71 3.32
C LYS A 143 14.39 2.78 4.34
N MET A 144 13.12 2.96 4.66
CA MET A 144 12.37 2.09 5.57
C MET A 144 12.31 0.65 5.04
N LEU A 145 12.03 0.45 3.75
CA LEU A 145 11.99 -0.89 3.14
C LEU A 145 13.36 -1.59 3.22
N ASP A 146 14.45 -0.85 2.98
CA ASP A 146 15.82 -1.38 3.02
C ASP A 146 16.26 -1.67 4.47
N ASP A 147 16.04 -0.74 5.40
CA ASP A 147 16.38 -0.89 6.83
C ASP A 147 15.66 -2.10 7.44
N GLU A 148 14.39 -2.29 7.10
CA GLU A 148 13.53 -3.39 7.57
C GLU A 148 13.69 -4.68 6.74
N LYS A 149 14.56 -4.68 5.73
CA LYS A 149 14.88 -5.84 4.88
C LYS A 149 13.67 -6.41 4.13
N PHE A 150 12.73 -5.56 3.76
CA PHE A 150 11.65 -5.98 2.87
C PHE A 150 12.20 -6.25 1.47
N ILE A 151 11.89 -7.44 0.94
CA ILE A 151 12.14 -7.73 -0.48
C ILE A 151 11.06 -7.03 -1.29
N TYR A 152 11.44 -6.18 -2.24
CA TYR A 152 10.49 -5.46 -3.11
C TYR A 152 11.03 -5.34 -4.53
N VAL A 153 10.13 -5.08 -5.47
CA VAL A 153 10.44 -4.82 -6.87
C VAL A 153 10.01 -3.41 -7.26
N ASP A 154 10.78 -2.79 -8.14
CA ASP A 154 10.42 -1.49 -8.73
C ASP A 154 9.42 -1.68 -9.87
N CYS A 155 8.42 -0.81 -9.90
CA CYS A 155 7.43 -0.74 -10.96
C CYS A 155 7.26 0.71 -11.41
N ASP A 156 7.25 0.98 -12.70
CA ASP A 156 6.88 2.29 -13.21
C ASP A 156 5.38 2.56 -12.97
N GLY A 157 5.04 3.75 -12.47
CA GLY A 157 3.67 4.21 -12.27
C GLY A 157 2.96 4.49 -13.61
N SER A 158 2.90 3.48 -14.47
CA SER A 158 2.33 3.50 -15.81
C SER A 158 1.55 2.21 -16.09
N GLN A 159 0.69 2.22 -17.10
CA GLN A 159 -0.06 1.03 -17.51
C GLN A 159 0.87 -0.15 -17.76
N ALA A 160 1.92 0.03 -18.56
CA ALA A 160 2.89 -1.03 -18.89
C ALA A 160 3.61 -1.58 -17.63
N GLY A 161 3.86 -0.72 -16.62
CA GLY A 161 4.40 -1.16 -15.34
C GLY A 161 3.40 -2.04 -14.59
N TYR A 162 2.15 -1.62 -14.50
CA TYR A 162 1.11 -2.39 -13.81
C TYR A 162 0.76 -3.70 -14.53
N ASP A 163 0.81 -3.75 -15.88
CA ASP A 163 0.64 -5.00 -16.64
C ASP A 163 1.68 -6.04 -16.26
N LYS A 164 2.96 -5.64 -16.08
CA LYS A 164 4.02 -6.55 -15.60
C LYS A 164 3.72 -7.11 -14.21
N ILE A 165 3.13 -6.30 -13.32
CA ILE A 165 2.74 -6.78 -11.99
C ILE A 165 1.57 -7.75 -12.08
N VAL A 166 0.58 -7.49 -12.95
CA VAL A 166 -0.51 -8.44 -13.22
C VAL A 166 0.03 -9.78 -13.70
N ASP A 167 1.01 -9.78 -14.61
CA ASP A 167 1.63 -11.00 -15.12
C ASP A 167 2.39 -11.76 -14.02
N LEU A 168 3.16 -11.04 -13.16
CA LEU A 168 3.81 -11.66 -12.01
C LEU A 168 2.82 -12.33 -11.07
N ILE A 169 1.71 -11.67 -10.75
CA ILE A 169 0.67 -12.23 -9.88
C ILE A 169 0.06 -13.48 -10.52
N LYS A 170 -0.26 -13.45 -11.82
CA LYS A 170 -0.84 -14.60 -12.54
C LYS A 170 0.07 -15.82 -12.58
N MET A 171 1.39 -15.63 -12.48
CA MET A 171 2.34 -16.75 -12.41
C MET A 171 2.43 -17.37 -11.02
N ASP A 172 1.99 -16.64 -9.97
CA ASP A 172 2.10 -17.05 -8.56
C ASP A 172 0.79 -17.65 -8.02
N VAL A 173 -0.36 -17.40 -8.66
CA VAL A 173 -1.69 -17.88 -8.27
C VAL A 173 -2.32 -18.73 -9.38
#